data_8138113c939b156efb49a9de7c3018b2
#
_entry.id   8138113c939b156efb49a9de7c3018b2
#
_cell.length_a   1.000
_cell.length_b   1.000
_cell.length_c   1.000
_cell.angle_alpha   90.00
_cell.angle_beta   90.00
_cell.angle_gamma   90.00
#
_symmetry.space_group_name_H-M   'P 1'
#
loop_
_entity.id
_entity.type
_entity.pdbx_description
1 polymer ?
#
loop_
_entity_poly.entity_id
_entity_poly.type
_entity_poly.pdbx_seq_one_letter_code
_entity_poly.pdbx_strand_id
1 'polypeptide(L)'
;MSLDSTEEEQIDEIKQFFKENGLFMLIAIVLVVGGNIGYDYYETSKRTAAEAASLDFSNFQKAVDEVVATGSGREDALAMGEAIKADHPDTAYAALGALQLARLYFDDKAYAKAETELSFAADSNSSLIAPLARIRLAKVILAQSEFERALQA
;
A
#
# COMPACT_ATOMS: atom_id res chain seq x y z
N MET A 1 -30.15 19.65 56.35
CA MET A 1 -28.99 19.02 56.97
C MET A 1 -28.94 17.56 56.56
N SER A 2 -28.59 17.26 55.30
CA SER A 2 -28.39 15.89 54.81
C SER A 2 -27.86 15.83 53.37
N LEU A 3 -27.29 16.90 52.84
CA LEU A 3 -26.66 16.89 51.52
C LEU A 3 -25.14 16.60 51.60
N ASP A 4 -24.48 17.02 52.69
CA ASP A 4 -23.03 16.85 52.85
C ASP A 4 -22.61 15.39 53.12
N SER A 5 -23.45 14.61 53.83
CA SER A 5 -23.15 13.17 54.10
C SER A 5 -23.20 12.32 52.80
N THR A 6 -24.01 12.68 51.85
CA THR A 6 -24.14 11.93 50.58
C THR A 6 -22.96 12.21 49.67
N GLU A 7 -22.39 13.41 49.71
CA GLU A 7 -21.21 13.76 48.88
C GLU A 7 -19.94 13.12 49.44
N GLU A 8 -19.76 13.06 50.77
CA GLU A 8 -18.63 12.38 51.39
C GLU A 8 -18.66 10.86 51.18
N GLU A 9 -19.84 10.22 51.30
CA GLU A 9 -20.01 8.80 50.97
C GLU A 9 -19.70 8.47 49.52
N GLN A 10 -20.14 9.29 48.55
CA GLN A 10 -19.83 9.11 47.15
C GLN A 10 -18.34 9.29 46.83
N ILE A 11 -17.67 10.22 47.49
CA ILE A 11 -16.22 10.43 47.34
C ILE A 11 -15.45 9.22 47.90
N ASP A 12 -15.86 8.65 48.98
CA ASP A 12 -15.20 7.50 49.58
C ASP A 12 -15.45 6.21 48.80
N GLU A 13 -16.63 6.00 48.23
CA GLU A 13 -16.89 4.91 47.27
C GLU A 13 -16.01 5.01 46.02
N ILE A 14 -15.85 6.22 45.47
CA ILE A 14 -14.97 6.46 44.31
C ILE A 14 -13.51 6.18 44.68
N LYS A 15 -13.04 6.63 45.84
CA LYS A 15 -11.67 6.35 46.32
C LYS A 15 -11.43 4.86 46.55
N GLN A 16 -12.41 4.15 47.09
CA GLN A 16 -12.31 2.72 47.29
C GLN A 16 -12.28 1.97 45.97
N PHE A 17 -13.13 2.33 45.04
CA PHE A 17 -13.14 1.78 43.69
C PHE A 17 -11.78 1.97 42.96
N PHE A 18 -11.19 3.18 43.06
CA PHE A 18 -9.85 3.45 42.54
C PHE A 18 -8.74 2.64 43.26
N LYS A 19 -8.87 2.43 44.54
CA LYS A 19 -7.91 1.66 45.33
C LYS A 19 -7.95 0.17 44.96
N GLU A 20 -9.14 -0.37 44.71
CA GLU A 20 -9.33 -1.79 44.39
C GLU A 20 -9.08 -2.08 42.88
N ASN A 21 -9.43 -1.14 42.00
CA ASN A 21 -9.37 -1.35 40.56
C ASN A 21 -8.35 -0.46 39.82
N GLY A 22 -7.55 0.34 40.58
CA GLY A 22 -6.65 1.34 40.00
C GLY A 22 -5.64 0.76 39.00
N LEU A 23 -5.15 -0.45 39.26
CA LEU A 23 -4.24 -1.13 38.33
C LEU A 23 -4.93 -1.50 37.02
N PHE A 24 -6.17 -2.00 37.06
CA PHE A 24 -6.97 -2.31 35.88
C PHE A 24 -7.29 -1.07 35.05
N MET A 25 -7.64 0.05 35.71
CA MET A 25 -7.91 1.32 35.06
C MET A 25 -6.65 1.87 34.40
N LEU A 26 -5.50 1.76 35.06
CA LEU A 26 -4.23 2.20 34.49
C LEU A 26 -3.86 1.38 33.25
N ILE A 27 -4.03 0.07 33.31
CA ILE A 27 -3.82 -0.83 32.15
C ILE A 27 -4.79 -0.45 31.00
N ALA A 28 -6.08 -0.21 31.30
CA ALA A 28 -7.05 0.18 30.29
C ALA A 28 -6.68 1.51 29.60
N ILE A 29 -6.25 2.51 30.38
CA ILE A 29 -5.79 3.80 29.84
C ILE A 29 -4.55 3.61 28.96
N VAL A 30 -3.56 2.83 29.41
CA VAL A 30 -2.35 2.55 28.63
C VAL A 30 -2.68 1.83 27.32
N LEU A 31 -3.63 0.88 27.33
CA LEU A 31 -4.07 0.18 26.11
C LEU A 31 -4.78 1.13 25.13
N VAL A 32 -5.68 1.98 25.63
CA VAL A 32 -6.40 2.94 24.76
C VAL A 32 -5.46 3.99 24.19
N VAL A 33 -4.61 4.60 25.01
CA VAL A 33 -3.66 5.64 24.57
C VAL A 33 -2.58 5.02 23.68
N GLY A 34 -2.00 3.89 24.07
CA GLY A 34 -0.99 3.20 23.27
C GLY A 34 -1.54 2.68 21.95
N GLY A 35 -2.77 2.14 21.94
CA GLY A 35 -3.46 1.71 20.73
C GLY A 35 -3.73 2.87 19.76
N ASN A 36 -4.18 4.02 20.28
CA ASN A 36 -4.44 5.21 19.48
C ASN A 36 -3.14 5.77 18.86
N ILE A 37 -2.08 5.93 19.68
CA ILE A 37 -0.78 6.41 19.19
C ILE A 37 -0.19 5.44 18.14
N GLY A 38 -0.30 4.13 18.39
CA GLY A 38 0.17 3.12 17.44
C GLY A 38 -0.59 3.16 16.11
N TYR A 39 -1.91 3.36 16.16
CA TYR A 39 -2.74 3.50 14.97
C TYR A 39 -2.40 4.77 14.18
N ASP A 40 -2.28 5.93 14.83
CA ASP A 40 -1.91 7.19 14.19
C ASP A 40 -0.51 7.12 13.55
N TYR A 41 0.45 6.47 14.23
CA TYR A 41 1.78 6.26 13.68
C TYR A 41 1.75 5.37 12.43
N TYR A 42 0.98 4.29 12.46
CA TYR A 42 0.82 3.37 11.33
C TYR A 42 0.15 4.06 10.13
N GLU A 43 -0.92 4.82 10.36
CA GLU A 43 -1.61 5.56 9.31
C GLU A 43 -0.72 6.66 8.71
N THR A 44 -0.03 7.41 9.55
CA THR A 44 0.90 8.45 9.10
C THR A 44 2.05 7.85 8.28
N SER A 45 2.61 6.72 8.72
CA SER A 45 3.67 6.02 7.98
C SER A 45 3.20 5.58 6.60
N LYS A 46 2.01 4.97 6.50
CA LYS A 46 1.40 4.60 5.22
C LYS A 46 1.16 5.80 4.31
N ARG A 47 0.67 6.89 4.87
CA ARG A 47 0.40 8.11 4.12
C ARG A 47 1.69 8.72 3.58
N THR A 48 2.73 8.83 4.40
CA THR A 48 4.02 9.35 3.97
C THR A 48 4.64 8.48 2.88
N ALA A 49 4.56 7.14 3.01
CA ALA A 49 5.02 6.22 1.99
C ALA A 49 4.24 6.38 0.67
N ALA A 50 2.92 6.58 0.75
CA ALA A 50 2.09 6.81 -0.44
C ALA A 50 2.38 8.17 -1.10
N GLU A 51 2.66 9.22 -0.33
CA GLU A 51 3.04 10.54 -0.85
C GLU A 51 4.39 10.47 -1.58
N ALA A 52 5.40 9.81 -1.00
CA ALA A 52 6.68 9.58 -1.64
C ALA A 52 6.53 8.76 -2.93
N ALA A 53 5.80 7.63 -2.86
CA ALA A 53 5.53 6.78 -4.02
C ALA A 53 4.80 7.53 -5.15
N SER A 54 3.89 8.47 -4.81
CA SER A 54 3.19 9.31 -5.77
C SER A 54 4.13 10.23 -6.55
N LEU A 55 5.10 10.82 -5.84
CA LEU A 55 6.10 11.70 -6.46
C LEU A 55 7.01 10.90 -7.39
N ASP A 56 7.51 9.76 -6.93
CA ASP A 56 8.38 8.88 -7.72
C ASP A 56 7.64 8.36 -8.95
N PHE A 57 6.37 7.96 -8.79
CA PHE A 57 5.53 7.54 -9.90
C PHE A 57 5.28 8.66 -10.91
N SER A 58 5.07 9.91 -10.45
CA SER A 58 4.93 11.06 -11.35
C SER A 58 6.19 11.32 -12.19
N ASN A 59 7.37 11.17 -11.58
CA ASN A 59 8.64 11.31 -12.29
C ASN A 59 8.84 10.15 -13.28
N PHE A 60 8.52 8.93 -12.86
CA PHE A 60 8.53 7.76 -13.73
C PHE A 60 7.60 7.92 -14.94
N GLN A 61 6.37 8.44 -14.75
CA GLN A 61 5.46 8.69 -15.85
C GLN A 61 6.06 9.65 -16.87
N LYS A 62 6.70 10.73 -16.44
CA LYS A 62 7.38 11.66 -17.35
C LYS A 62 8.49 10.98 -18.15
N ALA A 63 9.28 10.11 -17.49
CA ALA A 63 10.31 9.34 -18.17
C ALA A 63 9.70 8.37 -19.20
N VAL A 64 8.60 7.69 -18.88
CA VAL A 64 7.88 6.83 -19.82
C VAL A 64 7.34 7.64 -21.01
N ASP A 65 6.77 8.82 -20.77
CA ASP A 65 6.26 9.70 -21.82
C ASP A 65 7.39 10.17 -22.75
N GLU A 66 8.58 10.46 -22.21
CA GLU A 66 9.77 10.78 -22.98
C GLU A 66 10.22 9.59 -23.85
N VAL A 67 10.25 8.39 -23.29
CA VAL A 67 10.55 7.16 -24.03
C VAL A 67 9.58 6.98 -25.21
N VAL A 68 8.29 7.20 -24.98
CA VAL A 68 7.25 7.06 -26.03
C VAL A 68 7.40 8.14 -27.10
N ALA A 69 7.74 9.37 -26.71
CA ALA A 69 7.85 10.50 -27.63
C ALA A 69 9.13 10.48 -28.45
N THR A 70 10.26 10.10 -27.86
CA THR A 70 11.60 10.26 -28.45
C THR A 70 12.36 8.95 -28.68
N GLY A 71 11.93 7.88 -28.04
CA GLY A 71 12.67 6.60 -27.96
C GLY A 71 13.89 6.63 -27.03
N SER A 72 14.16 7.76 -26.37
CA SER A 72 15.32 7.95 -25.50
C SER A 72 14.98 7.75 -24.01
N GLY A 73 16.00 7.51 -23.16
CA GLY A 73 15.81 7.44 -21.71
C GLY A 73 15.17 6.14 -21.20
N ARG A 74 15.13 5.10 -22.04
CA ARG A 74 14.44 3.86 -21.71
C ARG A 74 15.03 3.13 -20.50
N GLU A 75 16.36 3.06 -20.40
CA GLU A 75 17.02 2.42 -19.27
C GLU A 75 16.73 3.15 -17.96
N ASP A 76 16.71 4.48 -17.98
CA ASP A 76 16.37 5.31 -16.83
C ASP A 76 14.91 5.10 -16.40
N ALA A 77 13.99 5.08 -17.38
CA ALA A 77 12.58 4.79 -17.10
C ALA A 77 12.40 3.40 -16.47
N LEU A 78 13.06 2.36 -17.00
CA LEU A 78 13.01 1.03 -16.42
C LEU A 78 13.56 1.01 -14.98
N ALA A 79 14.70 1.67 -14.74
CA ALA A 79 15.30 1.76 -13.41
C ALA A 79 14.37 2.49 -12.40
N MET A 80 13.72 3.58 -12.82
CA MET A 80 12.76 4.31 -11.98
C MET A 80 11.54 3.46 -11.62
N GLY A 81 11.00 2.70 -12.56
CA GLY A 81 9.87 1.80 -12.30
C GLY A 81 10.24 0.67 -11.34
N GLU A 82 11.43 0.09 -11.48
CA GLU A 82 11.93 -0.94 -10.55
C GLU A 82 12.16 -0.37 -9.15
N ALA A 83 12.69 0.86 -9.03
CA ALA A 83 12.89 1.54 -7.76
C ALA A 83 11.57 1.74 -7.01
N ILE A 84 10.49 2.16 -7.68
CA ILE A 84 9.17 2.33 -7.05
C ILE A 84 8.67 1.01 -6.44
N LYS A 85 8.85 -0.12 -7.13
CA LYS A 85 8.46 -1.44 -6.61
C LYS A 85 9.31 -1.87 -5.42
N ALA A 86 10.60 -1.54 -5.44
CA ALA A 86 11.52 -1.90 -4.36
C ALA A 86 11.29 -1.05 -3.10
N ASP A 87 11.10 0.26 -3.27
CA ASP A 87 11.02 1.21 -2.16
C ASP A 87 9.60 1.32 -1.58
N HIS A 88 8.57 1.08 -2.41
CA HIS A 88 7.17 1.26 -2.03
C HIS A 88 6.28 0.06 -2.39
N PRO A 89 6.67 -1.21 -2.09
CA PRO A 89 6.03 -2.42 -2.63
C PRO A 89 4.54 -2.54 -2.29
N ASP A 90 4.12 -2.03 -1.13
CA ASP A 90 2.76 -2.13 -0.62
C ASP A 90 1.83 -1.01 -1.10
N THR A 91 2.30 -0.12 -1.98
CA THR A 91 1.52 1.00 -2.48
C THR A 91 0.84 0.66 -3.80
N ALA A 92 -0.29 1.34 -4.08
CA ALA A 92 -0.92 1.25 -5.39
C ALA A 92 -0.01 1.76 -6.52
N TYR A 93 0.94 2.65 -6.20
CA TYR A 93 1.89 3.20 -7.16
C TYR A 93 2.90 2.17 -7.64
N ALA A 94 3.33 1.23 -6.78
CA ALA A 94 4.15 0.10 -7.20
C ALA A 94 3.44 -0.77 -8.23
N ALA A 95 2.17 -1.09 -8.00
CA ALA A 95 1.37 -1.87 -8.93
C ALA A 95 1.10 -1.11 -10.26
N LEU A 96 0.88 0.21 -10.21
CA LEU A 96 0.78 1.05 -11.40
C LEU A 96 2.12 1.13 -12.15
N GLY A 97 3.23 1.22 -11.42
CA GLY A 97 4.59 1.17 -11.98
C GLY A 97 4.83 -0.13 -12.73
N ALA A 98 4.47 -1.25 -12.14
CA ALA A 98 4.58 -2.57 -12.76
C ALA A 98 3.74 -2.67 -14.05
N LEU A 99 2.53 -2.08 -14.10
CA LEU A 99 1.74 -2.02 -15.35
C LEU A 99 2.43 -1.24 -16.45
N GLN A 100 3.15 -0.16 -16.11
CA GLN A 100 3.90 0.64 -17.08
C GLN A 100 5.18 -0.07 -17.53
N LEU A 101 5.91 -0.69 -16.58
CA LEU A 101 7.07 -1.53 -16.89
C LEU A 101 6.71 -2.68 -17.84
N ALA A 102 5.58 -3.36 -17.57
CA ALA A 102 5.08 -4.42 -18.42
C ALA A 102 4.82 -3.96 -19.85
N ARG A 103 4.30 -2.73 -20.02
CA ARG A 103 4.12 -2.13 -21.34
C ARG A 103 5.46 -1.91 -22.03
N LEU A 104 6.43 -1.32 -21.33
CA LEU A 104 7.76 -1.09 -21.90
C LEU A 104 8.43 -2.41 -22.31
N TYR A 105 8.38 -3.44 -21.46
CA TYR A 105 8.90 -4.77 -21.78
C TYR A 105 8.16 -5.45 -22.92
N PHE A 106 6.84 -5.26 -23.02
CA PHE A 106 6.05 -5.81 -24.12
C PHE A 106 6.45 -5.18 -25.47
N ASP A 107 6.66 -3.85 -25.49
CA ASP A 107 7.12 -3.11 -26.70
C ASP A 107 8.50 -3.60 -27.16
N ASP A 108 9.35 -4.05 -26.21
CA ASP A 108 10.64 -4.67 -26.48
C ASP A 108 10.56 -6.15 -26.86
N LYS A 109 9.36 -6.73 -26.89
CA LYS A 109 9.14 -8.18 -27.05
C LYS A 109 9.77 -9.02 -25.94
N ALA A 110 10.11 -8.42 -24.81
CA ALA A 110 10.62 -9.07 -23.61
C ALA A 110 9.45 -9.65 -22.79
N TYR A 111 8.66 -10.54 -23.40
CA TYR A 111 7.40 -11.03 -22.87
C TYR A 111 7.51 -11.66 -21.47
N ALA A 112 8.58 -12.42 -21.20
CA ALA A 112 8.79 -12.99 -19.89
C ALA A 112 8.93 -11.94 -18.77
N LYS A 113 9.60 -10.81 -19.05
CA LYS A 113 9.67 -9.69 -18.13
C LYS A 113 8.32 -8.99 -17.98
N ALA A 114 7.60 -8.80 -19.08
CA ALA A 114 6.25 -8.23 -19.04
C ALA A 114 5.28 -9.10 -18.19
N GLU A 115 5.37 -10.44 -18.30
CA GLU A 115 4.61 -11.36 -17.44
C GLU A 115 4.95 -11.19 -15.96
N THR A 116 6.23 -11.08 -15.61
CA THR A 116 6.68 -10.88 -14.23
C THR A 116 6.06 -9.60 -13.65
N GLU A 117 6.09 -8.50 -14.40
CA GLU A 117 5.54 -7.24 -13.97
C GLU A 117 4.01 -7.29 -13.81
N LEU A 118 3.33 -7.94 -14.75
CA LEU A 118 1.88 -8.09 -14.69
C LEU A 118 1.45 -9.02 -13.55
N SER A 119 2.22 -10.07 -13.25
CA SER A 119 1.98 -10.92 -12.08
C SER A 119 2.11 -10.13 -10.78
N PHE A 120 3.15 -9.32 -10.63
CA PHE A 120 3.29 -8.43 -9.48
C PHE A 120 2.07 -7.49 -9.33
N ALA A 121 1.62 -6.86 -10.40
CA ALA A 121 0.44 -5.99 -10.37
C ALA A 121 -0.87 -6.76 -10.10
N ALA A 122 -0.99 -8.02 -10.57
CA ALA A 122 -2.14 -8.89 -10.36
C ALA A 122 -2.27 -9.37 -8.91
N ASP A 123 -1.14 -9.47 -8.19
CA ASP A 123 -1.09 -9.84 -6.77
C ASP A 123 -1.31 -8.64 -5.83
N SER A 124 -1.46 -7.44 -6.38
CA SER A 124 -1.74 -6.24 -5.58
C SER A 124 -3.12 -6.31 -4.92
N ASN A 125 -3.26 -5.66 -3.74
CA ASN A 125 -4.54 -5.56 -3.04
C ASN A 125 -5.53 -4.58 -3.68
N SER A 126 -5.22 -4.04 -4.86
CA SER A 126 -6.07 -3.06 -5.55
C SER A 126 -7.19 -3.74 -6.32
N SER A 127 -8.43 -3.45 -5.96
CA SER A 127 -9.63 -3.95 -6.67
C SER A 127 -9.75 -3.47 -8.12
N LEU A 128 -9.01 -2.43 -8.50
CA LEU A 128 -9.00 -1.88 -9.85
C LEU A 128 -7.79 -2.35 -10.67
N ILE A 129 -6.60 -2.41 -10.04
CA ILE A 129 -5.36 -2.71 -10.74
C ILE A 129 -5.23 -4.21 -10.98
N ALA A 130 -5.50 -5.05 -9.96
CA ALA A 130 -5.31 -6.49 -10.07
C ALA A 130 -6.12 -7.13 -11.22
N PRO A 131 -7.43 -6.86 -11.42
CA PRO A 131 -8.17 -7.38 -12.55
C PRO A 131 -7.62 -6.90 -13.91
N LEU A 132 -7.21 -5.62 -13.99
CA LEU A 132 -6.62 -5.08 -15.21
C LEU A 132 -5.29 -5.75 -15.55
N ALA A 133 -4.46 -6.01 -14.53
CA ALA A 133 -3.19 -6.72 -14.69
C ALA A 133 -3.39 -8.14 -15.22
N ARG A 134 -4.37 -8.88 -14.68
CA ARG A 134 -4.72 -10.24 -15.15
C ARG A 134 -5.15 -10.25 -16.61
N ILE A 135 -6.00 -9.30 -17.01
CA ILE A 135 -6.42 -9.19 -18.43
C ILE A 135 -5.21 -8.92 -19.34
N ARG A 136 -4.28 -8.05 -18.91
CA ARG A 136 -3.06 -7.76 -19.67
C ARG A 136 -2.10 -8.94 -19.69
N LEU A 137 -1.98 -9.66 -18.56
CA LEU A 137 -1.18 -10.87 -18.45
C LEU A 137 -1.65 -11.92 -19.47
N ALA A 138 -2.95 -12.22 -19.50
CA ALA A 138 -3.53 -13.13 -20.48
C ALA A 138 -3.18 -12.69 -21.93
N LYS A 139 -3.23 -11.38 -22.24
CA LYS A 139 -2.85 -10.86 -23.57
C LYS A 139 -1.37 -11.08 -23.89
N VAL A 140 -0.47 -10.90 -22.91
CA VAL A 140 0.96 -11.14 -23.12
C VAL A 140 1.23 -12.61 -23.39
N ILE A 141 0.58 -13.52 -22.61
CA ILE A 141 0.70 -14.96 -22.80
C ILE A 141 0.15 -15.38 -24.19
N LEU A 142 -0.97 -14.83 -24.60
CA LEU A 142 -1.52 -15.06 -25.95
C LEU A 142 -0.56 -14.61 -27.06
N ALA A 143 0.16 -13.51 -26.86
CA ALA A 143 1.14 -13.01 -27.84
C ALA A 143 2.31 -13.99 -28.02
N GLN A 144 2.54 -14.88 -27.08
CA GLN A 144 3.54 -15.96 -27.15
C GLN A 144 2.96 -17.26 -27.75
N SER A 145 1.70 -17.24 -28.18
CA SER A 145 0.96 -18.40 -28.70
C SER A 145 0.72 -19.51 -27.65
N GLU A 146 0.71 -19.14 -26.36
CA GLU A 146 0.48 -20.07 -25.24
C GLU A 146 -0.99 -20.02 -24.79
N PHE A 147 -1.90 -20.51 -25.64
CA PHE A 147 -3.34 -20.36 -25.45
C PHE A 147 -3.87 -20.98 -24.14
N GLU A 148 -3.37 -22.16 -23.75
CA GLU A 148 -3.81 -22.84 -22.52
C GLU A 148 -3.42 -22.05 -21.27
N ARG A 149 -2.24 -21.45 -21.22
CA ARG A 149 -1.81 -20.61 -20.12
C ARG A 149 -2.59 -19.30 -20.01
N ALA A 150 -2.96 -18.74 -21.16
CA ALA A 150 -3.71 -17.48 -21.20
C ALA A 150 -5.13 -17.62 -20.60
N LEU A 151 -5.73 -18.81 -20.65
CA LEU A 151 -7.04 -19.11 -20.05
C LEU A 151 -6.99 -19.22 -18.52
N GLN A 152 -5.81 -19.40 -17.93
CA GLN A 152 -5.61 -19.59 -16.49
C GLN A 152 -5.14 -18.30 -15.78
N ALA A 153 -4.76 -17.26 -16.51
CA ALA A 153 -4.27 -15.99 -15.98
C ALA A 153 -5.41 -14.98 -15.72
#